data_cce375aba2e92e64a803a4cf51443f35
#
_entry.id   cce375aba2e92e64a803a4cf51443f35
#
_cell.length_a   1.000
_cell.length_b   1.000
_cell.length_c   1.000
_cell.angle_alpha   90.00
_cell.angle_beta   90.00
_cell.angle_gamma   90.00
#
_symmetry.space_group_name_H-M   'P 1'
#
loop_
_entity.id
_entity.type
_entity.pdbx_description
1 polymer ?
#
loop_
_entity_poly.entity_id
_entity_poly.type
_entity_poly.pdbx_seq_one_letter_code
_entity_poly.pdbx_strand_id
1 'polypeptide(L)' 'MAFIVQGKPREPEGIVKVVAETRTEALHAARDLLNQGMVVVTVIGDGRVYTVEEFVLTFVNQAE' A
#
# COMPACT_ATOMS: atom_id res chain seq x y z
N MET A 1 -11.17 7.74 -6.85
CA MET A 1 -9.81 7.56 -7.37
C MET A 1 -9.23 6.26 -6.88
N ALA A 2 -8.56 5.55 -7.76
CA ALA A 2 -8.00 4.26 -7.41
C ALA A 2 -6.58 4.41 -6.87
N PHE A 3 -6.23 3.53 -5.95
CA PHE A 3 -4.88 3.41 -5.43
C PHE A 3 -4.31 2.09 -5.92
N ILE A 4 -3.02 2.07 -6.16
CA ILE A 4 -2.31 0.84 -6.52
C ILE A 4 -1.40 0.48 -5.36
N VAL A 5 -1.62 -0.69 -4.78
CA VAL A 5 -0.78 -1.20 -3.70
C VAL A 5 0.15 -2.22 -4.31
N GLN A 6 1.44 -1.99 -4.17
CA GLN A 6 2.45 -2.84 -4.78
C GLN A 6 3.33 -3.45 -3.71
N GLY A 7 3.47 -4.76 -3.76
CA GLY A 7 4.33 -5.48 -2.83
C GLY A 7 5.45 -6.19 -3.57
N LYS A 8 6.64 -6.12 -3.02
CA LYS A 8 7.80 -6.86 -3.52
C LYS A 8 8.15 -7.95 -2.55
N PRO A 9 8.15 -9.22 -2.99
CA PRO A 9 8.57 -10.33 -2.14
C PRO A 9 10.09 -10.33 -1.96
N ARG A 10 10.56 -11.18 -1.08
CA ARG A 10 12.00 -11.33 -0.86
C ARG A 10 12.74 -11.74 -2.12
N GLU A 11 12.10 -12.57 -2.94
CA GLU A 11 12.67 -12.96 -4.23
C GLU A 11 12.36 -11.90 -5.28
N PRO A 12 13.26 -11.67 -6.25
CA PRO A 12 13.07 -10.59 -7.21
C PRO A 12 11.91 -10.78 -8.18
N GLU A 13 11.34 -11.96 -8.25
CA GLU A 13 10.22 -12.24 -9.12
C GLU A 13 8.91 -12.18 -8.34
N GLY A 14 7.86 -11.81 -9.02
CA GLY A 14 6.53 -11.91 -8.46
C GLY A 14 6.03 -10.65 -7.75
N ILE A 15 6.34 -9.49 -8.31
CA ILE A 15 5.76 -8.26 -7.78
C ILE A 15 4.24 -8.36 -7.84
N VAL A 16 3.59 -8.11 -6.71
CA VAL A 16 2.14 -8.18 -6.59
C VAL A 16 1.57 -6.77 -6.61
N LYS A 17 0.56 -6.55 -7.42
CA LYS A 17 -0.15 -5.28 -7.49
C LYS A 17 -1.61 -5.51 -7.18
N VAL A 18 -2.17 -4.67 -6.33
CA VAL A 18 -3.58 -4.72 -5.96
C VAL A 18 -4.16 -3.34 -6.19
N VAL A 19 -5.29 -3.29 -6.87
CA VAL A 19 -5.99 -2.02 -7.08
C VAL A 19 -7.04 -1.87 -5.99
N ALA A 20 -7.02 -0.73 -5.31
CA ALA A 20 -7.97 -0.39 -4.28
C ALA A 20 -8.68 0.89 -4.63
N GLU A 21 -9.97 0.96 -4.38
CA GLU A 21 -10.75 2.14 -4.74
C GLU A 21 -10.78 3.19 -3.65
N THR A 22 -10.54 2.80 -2.41
CA THR A 22 -10.55 3.72 -1.28
C THR A 22 -9.25 3.60 -0.51
N ARG A 23 -8.98 4.63 0.32
CA ARG A 23 -7.80 4.61 1.19
C ARG A 23 -7.86 3.45 2.18
N THR A 24 -9.04 3.19 2.72
CA THR A 24 -9.21 2.09 3.67
C THR A 24 -8.88 0.76 3.02
N GLU A 25 -9.39 0.53 1.81
CA GLU A 25 -9.08 -0.68 1.07
C GLU A 25 -7.59 -0.79 0.75
N ALA A 26 -6.97 0.33 0.38
CA ALA A 26 -5.54 0.35 0.10
C ALA A 26 -4.73 -0.03 1.34
N LEU A 27 -5.10 0.50 2.50
CA LEU A 27 -4.43 0.16 3.73
C LEU A 27 -4.57 -1.32 4.08
N HIS A 28 -5.78 -1.87 3.93
CA HIS A 28 -6.00 -3.28 4.17
C HIS A 28 -5.18 -4.15 3.23
N ALA A 29 -5.14 -3.79 1.95
CA ALA A 29 -4.34 -4.51 0.97
C ALA A 29 -2.85 -4.46 1.33
N ALA A 30 -2.36 -3.30 1.74
CA ALA A 30 -0.97 -3.13 2.13
C ALA A 30 -0.62 -4.02 3.33
N ARG A 31 -1.50 -4.07 4.32
CA ARG A 31 -1.27 -4.89 5.50
C ARG A 31 -1.30 -6.38 5.15
N ASP A 32 -2.20 -6.77 4.26
CA ASP A 32 -2.26 -8.16 3.80
C ASP A 32 -0.96 -8.56 3.12
N LEU A 33 -0.42 -7.68 2.28
CA LEU A 33 0.85 -7.96 1.60
C LEU A 33 1.99 -8.11 2.60
N LEU A 34 2.03 -7.24 3.62
CA LEU A 34 3.03 -7.37 4.67
C LEU A 34 2.89 -8.69 5.41
N ASN A 35 1.66 -9.12 5.69
CA ASN A 35 1.41 -10.39 6.36
C ASN A 35 1.82 -11.59 5.49
N GLN A 36 1.83 -11.42 4.17
CA GLN A 36 2.28 -12.46 3.26
C GLN A 36 3.80 -12.55 3.17
N GLY A 37 4.51 -11.66 3.83
CA GLY A 37 5.97 -11.67 3.85
C GLY A 37 6.62 -10.79 2.80
N MET A 38 5.90 -9.84 2.26
CA MET A 38 6.49 -8.88 1.31
C MET A 38 7.52 -8.01 2.03
N VAL A 39 8.64 -7.78 1.39
CA VAL A 39 9.74 -7.00 1.96
C VAL A 39 9.48 -5.52 1.83
N VAL A 40 8.93 -5.10 0.69
CA VAL A 40 8.64 -3.70 0.43
C VAL A 40 7.21 -3.60 -0.03
N VAL A 41 6.43 -2.74 0.61
CA VAL A 41 5.05 -2.47 0.21
C VAL A 41 4.91 -0.96 0.03
N THR A 42 4.40 -0.55 -1.12
CA THR A 42 4.17 0.85 -1.42
C THR A 42 2.74 1.06 -1.89
N VAL A 43 2.23 2.26 -1.67
CA VAL A 43 0.90 2.65 -2.12
C VAL A 43 1.07 3.82 -3.09
N ILE A 44 0.49 3.71 -4.27
CA ILE A 44 0.56 4.73 -5.30
C ILE A 44 -0.82 5.32 -5.48
N GLY A 45 -0.92 6.63 -5.33
CA GLY A 45 -2.19 7.32 -5.55
C GLY A 45 -1.97 8.82 -5.63
N ASP A 46 -2.85 9.50 -6.34
CA ASP A 46 -2.79 10.96 -6.52
C ASP A 46 -1.46 11.45 -7.08
N GLY A 47 -0.82 10.62 -7.92
CA GLY A 47 0.47 10.97 -8.49
C GLY A 47 1.64 10.88 -7.51
N ARG A 48 1.44 10.24 -6.37
CA ARG A 48 2.46 10.10 -5.33
C ARG A 48 2.67 8.65 -4.97
N VAL A 49 3.86 8.35 -4.49
CA VAL A 49 4.19 7.02 -3.97
C VAL A 49 4.41 7.15 -2.48
N TYR A 50 3.71 6.34 -1.72
CA TYR A 50 3.79 6.34 -0.26
C TYR A 50 4.36 5.02 0.22
N THR A 51 5.16 5.07 1.29
CA THR A 51 5.43 3.85 2.06
C THR A 51 4.19 3.56 2.90
N VAL A 52 4.11 2.35 3.46
CA VAL A 52 2.98 2.00 4.32
C VAL A 52 2.91 2.96 5.52
N GLU A 53 4.05 3.27 6.11
CA GLU A 53 4.09 4.19 7.25
C GLU A 53 3.58 5.57 6.88
N GLU A 54 4.03 6.10 5.74
CA GLU A 54 3.56 7.40 5.28
C GLU A 54 2.07 7.39 5.00
N PHE A 55 1.59 6.30 4.43
CA PHE A 55 0.17 6.18 4.11
C PHE A 55 -0.68 6.15 5.38
N VAL A 56 -0.22 5.45 6.41
CA VAL A 56 -0.90 5.43 7.70
C VAL A 56 -0.96 6.82 8.31
N LEU A 57 0.12 7.60 8.17
CA LEU A 57 0.15 8.97 8.69
C LEU A 57 -0.90 9.86 8.01
N THR A 58 -1.22 9.61 6.74
CA THR A 58 -2.27 10.39 6.08
C THR A 58 -3.63 10.14 6.75
N PHE A 59 -3.87 8.94 7.24
CA PHE A 59 -5.10 8.63 7.98
C PHE A 59 -5.15 9.37 9.29
N VAL A 60 -4.05 9.38 10.02
CA VAL A 60 -3.97 10.07 11.31
C VAL A 60 -4.24 11.55 11.12
N ASN A 61 -3.66 12.17 10.11
CA ASN A 61 -3.86 13.58 9.84
C ASN A 61 -5.29 13.91 9.44
N GLN A 62 -5.98 12.97 8.82
CA GLN A 62 -7.36 13.19 8.38
C GLN A 62 -8.38 12.89 9.48
N ALA A 63 -7.97 12.21 10.52
CA ALA A 63 -8.88 11.85 11.61
C ALA A 63 -9.24 13.02 12.51
N GLU A 64 -8.63 14.14 12.34
CA GLU A 64 -8.93 15.33 13.14
C GLU A 64 -10.21 16.02 12.70
#